data_80dd15a8f26547f309fffdf9877da1f8
#
_entry.id   80dd15a8f26547f309fffdf9877da1f8
#
_cell.length_a   1.000
_cell.length_b   1.000
_cell.length_c   1.000
_cell.angle_alpha   90.00
_cell.angle_beta   90.00
_cell.angle_gamma   90.00
#
_symmetry.space_group_name_H-M   'P 1'
#
loop_
_entity.id
_entity.type
_entity.pdbx_description
1 polymer ?
#
loop_
_entity_poly.entity_id
_entity_poly.type
_entity_poly.pdbx_seq_one_letter_code
_entity_poly.pdbx_strand_id
1 'polypeptide(L)'
;MRQSYFKNAALLTGSDVVLRLAGMGLRIWLANALGGAGMGLYQLVLAVYGLFVTLATAGISVAAARLLTEELSRDKAAARGMLVRLVLAGLTLGGLAMVAQLATAGLAAKWWLGDVRAAAALRTSALGLPWMAVSAVLRGFFLARRRVEPNVLSQLAEQTVRIAAVVLALSRTQGWPDGSRCALVLAATALSEAVSTALMTLFYRREAARCFGSTAPRPPREVSRRLWDILWPVEGGRALSSALHTAENMLVPACLAVYLGASGGRTAALEQYGTLKGMALPLLNFPFGLLGSLAVLLMPEITQAHIEGQTARLNALLDRMLRLTGYFSMLAGTLFWVWGRPLAQLLYHSPEAGFYLETLAPAMPLMYLESMVDGAMKGIGEQKAAFRYSVWDAVLRIGGVAVLLPRYGMRGFLAVILLSSFYTCAANTGRLLLSSGTGHAFRRWLGAPLLAAAAAGAAGRGVRRALAGFPAQGLWEQLAVLTAGGTVTAIVFLLAALPLGLWEELRAVLRQAKTGKNRGK
;
A
#
# COMPACT_ATOMS: atom_id res chain seq x y z
N MET A 1 32.26 -1.74 0.49
CA MET A 1 30.97 -1.47 1.19
C MET A 1 30.01 -0.59 0.38
N ARG A 2 30.42 0.56 -0.17
CA ARG A 2 29.55 1.48 -0.93
C ARG A 2 28.91 0.85 -2.19
N GLN A 3 29.66 0.09 -2.97
CA GLN A 3 29.17 -0.58 -4.19
C GLN A 3 28.10 -1.66 -3.90
N SER A 4 28.25 -2.41 -2.80
CA SER A 4 27.24 -3.40 -2.38
C SER A 4 25.94 -2.73 -1.92
N TYR A 5 26.03 -1.57 -1.27
CA TYR A 5 24.85 -0.81 -0.85
C TYR A 5 24.03 -0.28 -2.04
N PHE A 6 24.69 0.32 -3.04
CA PHE A 6 24.01 0.80 -4.26
C PHE A 6 23.38 -0.35 -5.06
N LYS A 7 24.07 -1.50 -5.18
CA LYS A 7 23.54 -2.69 -5.85
C LYS A 7 22.28 -3.22 -5.13
N ASN A 8 22.31 -3.30 -3.81
CA ASN A 8 21.17 -3.76 -3.02
C ASN A 8 19.99 -2.79 -3.09
N ALA A 9 20.26 -1.48 -3.04
CA ALA A 9 19.22 -0.46 -3.20
C ALA A 9 18.58 -0.49 -4.59
N ALA A 10 19.38 -0.59 -5.65
CA ALA A 10 18.89 -0.70 -7.02
C ALA A 10 18.07 -1.98 -7.24
N LEU A 11 18.53 -3.11 -6.68
CA LEU A 11 17.81 -4.39 -6.75
C LEU A 11 16.45 -4.29 -6.05
N LEU A 12 16.40 -3.71 -4.84
CA LEU A 12 15.16 -3.50 -4.09
C LEU A 12 14.19 -2.59 -4.85
N THR A 13 14.67 -1.44 -5.31
CA THR A 13 13.81 -0.48 -6.03
C THR A 13 13.31 -1.06 -7.34
N GLY A 14 14.18 -1.70 -8.12
CA GLY A 14 13.80 -2.31 -9.40
C GLY A 14 12.79 -3.46 -9.20
N SER A 15 13.02 -4.34 -8.23
CA SER A 15 12.09 -5.43 -7.92
C SER A 15 10.75 -4.91 -7.41
N ASP A 16 10.73 -3.85 -6.60
CA ASP A 16 9.50 -3.25 -6.07
C ASP A 16 8.63 -2.69 -7.21
N VAL A 17 9.24 -2.02 -8.19
CA VAL A 17 8.52 -1.53 -9.39
C VAL A 17 7.93 -2.69 -10.20
N VAL A 18 8.71 -3.75 -10.45
CA VAL A 18 8.23 -4.93 -11.18
C VAL A 18 7.06 -5.60 -10.45
N LEU A 19 7.18 -5.80 -9.13
CA LEU A 19 6.14 -6.40 -8.30
C LEU A 19 4.86 -5.55 -8.29
N ARG A 20 4.97 -4.22 -8.25
CA ARG A 20 3.82 -3.30 -8.31
C ARG A 20 3.12 -3.35 -9.66
N LEU A 21 3.87 -3.34 -10.75
CA LEU A 21 3.31 -3.47 -12.11
C LEU A 21 2.61 -4.81 -12.29
N ALA A 22 3.26 -5.90 -11.92
CA ALA A 22 2.68 -7.24 -11.98
C ALA A 22 1.43 -7.38 -11.08
N GLY A 23 1.49 -6.82 -9.87
CA GLY A 23 0.35 -6.79 -8.93
C GLY A 23 -0.83 -5.98 -9.46
N MET A 24 -0.56 -4.84 -10.10
CA MET A 24 -1.60 -4.02 -10.72
C MET A 24 -2.22 -4.71 -11.92
N GLY A 25 -1.39 -5.33 -12.80
CA GLY A 25 -1.89 -6.12 -13.92
C GLY A 25 -2.79 -7.27 -13.47
N LEU A 26 -2.38 -8.03 -12.44
CA LEU A 26 -3.22 -9.08 -11.86
C LEU A 26 -4.54 -8.51 -11.32
N ARG A 27 -4.51 -7.35 -10.65
CA ARG A 27 -5.71 -6.73 -10.09
C ARG A 27 -6.68 -6.26 -11.16
N ILE A 28 -6.18 -5.66 -12.25
CA ILE A 28 -7.01 -5.27 -13.41
C ILE A 28 -7.65 -6.51 -14.03
N TRP A 29 -6.87 -7.55 -14.26
CA TRP A 29 -7.37 -8.81 -14.79
C TRP A 29 -8.43 -9.45 -13.87
N LEU A 30 -8.15 -9.48 -12.56
CA LEU A 30 -9.05 -10.02 -11.54
C LEU A 30 -10.38 -9.25 -11.48
N ALA A 31 -10.34 -7.92 -11.58
CA ALA A 31 -11.52 -7.07 -11.60
C ALA A 31 -12.41 -7.35 -12.81
N ASN A 32 -11.81 -7.56 -13.98
CA ASN A 32 -12.55 -7.96 -15.19
C ASN A 32 -13.08 -9.40 -15.09
N ALA A 33 -12.34 -10.30 -14.46
CA ALA A 33 -12.75 -11.68 -14.29
C ALA A 33 -13.90 -11.85 -13.28
N LEU A 34 -13.86 -11.16 -12.14
CA LEU A 34 -14.85 -11.28 -11.06
C LEU A 34 -16.03 -10.32 -11.23
N GLY A 35 -15.87 -9.23 -11.99
CA GLY A 35 -16.85 -8.14 -12.04
C GLY A 35 -16.93 -7.33 -10.73
N GLY A 36 -17.80 -6.31 -10.71
CA GLY A 36 -17.92 -5.40 -9.56
C GLY A 36 -18.38 -6.08 -8.28
N ALA A 37 -19.41 -6.92 -8.34
CA ALA A 37 -19.98 -7.62 -7.19
C ALA A 37 -19.01 -8.66 -6.60
N GLY A 38 -18.38 -9.48 -7.45
CA GLY A 38 -17.36 -10.45 -7.03
C GLY A 38 -16.14 -9.75 -6.44
N MET A 39 -15.73 -8.62 -7.02
CA MET A 39 -14.65 -7.80 -6.49
C MET A 39 -15.00 -7.17 -5.14
N GLY A 40 -16.27 -6.77 -4.94
CA GLY A 40 -16.77 -6.29 -3.65
C GLY A 40 -16.69 -7.36 -2.57
N LEU A 41 -17.16 -8.57 -2.86
CA LEU A 41 -17.03 -9.71 -1.95
C LEU A 41 -15.56 -10.01 -1.61
N TYR A 42 -14.71 -10.02 -2.62
CA TYR A 42 -13.26 -10.22 -2.44
C TYR A 42 -12.63 -9.15 -1.53
N GLN A 43 -12.95 -7.87 -1.71
CA GLN A 43 -12.44 -6.79 -0.86
C GLN A 43 -12.93 -6.88 0.59
N LEU A 44 -14.18 -7.31 0.81
CA LEU A 44 -14.71 -7.55 2.15
C LEU A 44 -13.97 -8.69 2.85
N VAL A 45 -13.74 -9.79 2.15
CA VAL A 45 -12.96 -10.92 2.70
C VAL A 45 -11.54 -10.48 3.01
N LEU A 46 -10.91 -9.70 2.14
CA LEU A 46 -9.58 -9.14 2.37
C LEU A 46 -9.52 -8.21 3.59
N ALA A 47 -10.59 -7.46 3.88
CA ALA A 47 -10.64 -6.59 5.06
C ALA A 47 -10.59 -7.42 6.36
N VAL A 48 -11.36 -8.50 6.44
CA VAL A 48 -11.34 -9.42 7.60
C VAL A 48 -10.01 -10.17 7.67
N TYR A 49 -9.56 -10.74 6.54
CA TYR A 49 -8.28 -11.43 6.44
C TYR A 49 -7.11 -10.54 6.86
N GLY A 50 -7.12 -9.26 6.46
CA GLY A 50 -6.09 -8.28 6.82
C GLY A 50 -5.95 -8.07 8.33
N LEU A 51 -7.05 -8.15 9.09
CA LEU A 51 -7.01 -8.13 10.56
C LEU A 51 -6.21 -9.33 11.10
N PHE A 52 -6.53 -10.54 10.63
CA PHE A 52 -5.82 -11.76 11.07
C PHE A 52 -4.37 -11.80 10.58
N VAL A 53 -4.08 -11.30 9.38
CA VAL A 53 -2.70 -11.11 8.90
C VAL A 53 -1.92 -10.18 9.82
N THR A 54 -2.53 -9.07 10.24
CA THR A 54 -1.90 -8.15 11.19
C THR A 54 -1.57 -8.88 12.49
N LEU A 55 -2.52 -9.61 13.07
CA LEU A 55 -2.30 -10.38 14.30
C LEU A 55 -1.25 -11.49 14.15
N ALA A 56 -1.12 -12.10 12.97
CA ALA A 56 -0.17 -13.17 12.71
C ALA A 56 1.26 -12.68 12.45
N THR A 57 1.43 -11.52 11.81
CA THR A 57 2.72 -11.12 11.22
C THR A 57 3.27 -9.80 11.74
N ALA A 58 2.42 -8.97 12.37
CA ALA A 58 2.80 -7.63 12.75
C ALA A 58 3.97 -7.66 13.75
N GLY A 59 4.94 -6.77 13.53
CA GLY A 59 6.11 -6.62 14.39
C GLY A 59 7.10 -7.79 14.43
N ILE A 60 6.69 -9.03 14.11
CA ILE A 60 7.57 -10.18 14.24
C ILE A 60 8.78 -10.09 13.32
N SER A 61 8.62 -9.53 12.11
CA SER A 61 9.74 -9.30 11.18
C SER A 61 10.72 -8.24 11.72
N VAL A 62 10.20 -7.17 12.32
CA VAL A 62 11.01 -6.10 12.92
C VAL A 62 11.71 -6.61 14.17
N ALA A 63 10.99 -7.33 15.05
CA ALA A 63 11.56 -7.95 16.24
C ALA A 63 12.64 -8.97 15.86
N ALA A 64 12.39 -9.80 14.85
CA ALA A 64 13.38 -10.76 14.35
C ALA A 64 14.63 -10.06 13.82
N ALA A 65 14.47 -9.03 12.99
CA ALA A 65 15.61 -8.28 12.46
C ALA A 65 16.45 -7.66 13.59
N ARG A 66 15.80 -7.03 14.58
CA ARG A 66 16.49 -6.39 15.70
C ARG A 66 17.18 -7.39 16.62
N LEU A 67 16.42 -8.38 17.14
CA LEU A 67 16.96 -9.36 18.09
C LEU A 67 18.07 -10.21 17.47
N LEU A 68 17.91 -10.61 16.20
CA LEU A 68 18.94 -11.38 15.50
C LEU A 68 20.18 -10.53 15.19
N THR A 69 20.05 -9.24 14.89
CA THR A 69 21.21 -8.36 14.72
C THR A 69 22.01 -8.24 16.01
N GLU A 70 21.32 -8.08 17.15
CA GLU A 70 21.95 -8.01 18.47
C GLU A 70 22.68 -9.32 18.83
N GLU A 71 22.03 -10.48 18.65
CA GLU A 71 22.63 -11.77 19.00
C GLU A 71 23.73 -12.21 18.03
N LEU A 72 23.58 -11.96 16.72
CA LEU A 72 24.61 -12.31 15.72
C LEU A 72 25.93 -11.58 15.95
N SER A 73 25.90 -10.41 16.59
CA SER A 73 27.10 -9.64 16.94
C SER A 73 27.78 -10.16 18.22
N ARG A 74 27.08 -10.93 19.08
CA ARG A 74 27.57 -11.40 20.37
C ARG A 74 27.94 -12.88 20.35
N ASP A 75 26.98 -13.75 20.02
CA ASP A 75 27.15 -15.21 20.04
C ASP A 75 26.30 -15.89 18.95
N LYS A 76 26.97 -16.62 18.06
CA LYS A 76 26.31 -17.37 16.98
C LYS A 76 25.40 -18.50 17.48
N ALA A 77 25.73 -19.14 18.61
CA ALA A 77 24.94 -20.21 19.20
C ALA A 77 23.62 -19.64 19.77
N ALA A 78 23.71 -18.49 20.46
CA ALA A 78 22.54 -17.78 20.96
C ALA A 78 21.67 -17.25 19.81
N ALA A 79 22.27 -16.68 18.75
CA ALA A 79 21.55 -16.22 17.57
C ALA A 79 20.78 -17.36 16.87
N ARG A 80 21.39 -18.56 16.75
CA ARG A 80 20.71 -19.76 16.22
C ARG A 80 19.53 -20.17 17.11
N GLY A 81 19.73 -20.20 18.42
CA GLY A 81 18.68 -20.50 19.39
C GLY A 81 17.55 -19.46 19.38
N MET A 82 17.90 -18.17 19.25
CA MET A 82 16.94 -17.08 19.10
C MET A 82 16.07 -17.28 17.86
N LEU A 83 16.68 -17.55 16.70
CA LEU A 83 15.95 -17.75 15.44
C LEU A 83 14.96 -18.91 15.53
N VAL A 84 15.36 -20.05 16.10
CA VAL A 84 14.45 -21.21 16.31
C VAL A 84 13.23 -20.78 17.12
N ARG A 85 13.42 -20.03 18.21
CA ARG A 85 12.31 -19.56 19.05
C ARG A 85 11.43 -18.53 18.35
N LEU A 86 12.02 -17.64 17.53
CA LEU A 86 11.25 -16.69 16.72
C LEU A 86 10.41 -17.41 15.66
N VAL A 87 10.95 -18.46 15.01
CA VAL A 87 10.17 -19.28 14.07
C VAL A 87 9.02 -20.00 14.77
N LEU A 88 9.29 -20.59 15.96
CA LEU A 88 8.24 -21.22 16.77
C LEU A 88 7.18 -20.18 17.20
N ALA A 89 7.58 -19.00 17.67
CA ALA A 89 6.66 -17.92 18.00
C ALA A 89 5.83 -17.46 16.79
N GLY A 90 6.47 -17.33 15.61
CA GLY A 90 5.75 -17.01 14.37
C GLY A 90 4.75 -18.11 14.01
N LEU A 91 5.15 -19.37 14.09
CA LEU A 91 4.27 -20.50 13.80
C LEU A 91 3.10 -20.57 14.79
N THR A 92 3.33 -20.32 16.09
CA THR A 92 2.25 -20.30 17.10
C THR A 92 1.31 -19.12 16.88
N LEU A 93 1.80 -17.91 16.64
CA LEU A 93 0.96 -16.74 16.36
C LEU A 93 0.16 -16.91 15.08
N GLY A 94 0.82 -17.34 13.99
CA GLY A 94 0.15 -17.63 12.73
C GLY A 94 -0.86 -18.77 12.83
N GLY A 95 -0.54 -19.82 13.60
CA GLY A 95 -1.43 -20.93 13.87
C GLY A 95 -2.66 -20.53 14.71
N LEU A 96 -2.46 -19.73 15.75
CA LEU A 96 -3.56 -19.18 16.55
C LEU A 96 -4.47 -18.27 15.73
N ALA A 97 -3.89 -17.39 14.90
CA ALA A 97 -4.65 -16.54 13.99
C ALA A 97 -5.44 -17.38 12.97
N MET A 98 -4.84 -18.43 12.41
CA MET A 98 -5.52 -19.38 11.51
C MET A 98 -6.71 -20.06 12.22
N VAL A 99 -6.51 -20.63 13.41
CA VAL A 99 -7.58 -21.29 14.16
C VAL A 99 -8.69 -20.29 14.50
N ALA A 100 -8.33 -19.09 14.98
CA ALA A 100 -9.29 -18.04 15.27
C ALA A 100 -10.10 -17.63 14.04
N GLN A 101 -9.44 -17.45 12.88
CA GLN A 101 -10.14 -17.12 11.63
C GLN A 101 -11.03 -18.28 11.16
N LEU A 102 -10.59 -19.54 11.24
CA LEU A 102 -11.39 -20.70 10.86
C LEU A 102 -12.63 -20.83 11.75
N ALA A 103 -12.46 -20.67 13.07
CA ALA A 103 -13.55 -20.74 14.04
C ALA A 103 -14.58 -19.61 13.84
N THR A 104 -14.11 -18.40 13.52
CA THR A 104 -14.98 -17.23 13.34
C THR A 104 -15.48 -17.04 11.92
N ALA A 105 -14.96 -17.76 10.91
CA ALA A 105 -15.28 -17.56 9.50
C ALA A 105 -16.79 -17.62 9.18
N GLY A 106 -17.52 -18.58 9.77
CA GLY A 106 -18.96 -18.70 9.58
C GLY A 106 -19.75 -17.55 10.22
N LEU A 107 -19.36 -17.16 11.44
CA LEU A 107 -19.95 -16.03 12.15
C LEU A 107 -19.64 -14.72 11.42
N ALA A 108 -18.38 -14.51 11.03
CA ALA A 108 -17.96 -13.34 10.29
C ALA A 108 -18.71 -13.21 8.96
N ALA A 109 -18.85 -14.30 8.20
CA ALA A 109 -19.60 -14.30 6.94
C ALA A 109 -21.06 -13.95 7.15
N LYS A 110 -21.73 -14.51 8.17
CA LYS A 110 -23.15 -14.30 8.46
C LYS A 110 -23.43 -12.93 9.07
N TRP A 111 -22.72 -12.58 10.14
CA TRP A 111 -23.05 -11.41 10.98
C TRP A 111 -22.28 -10.16 10.58
N TRP A 112 -21.02 -10.29 10.17
CA TRP A 112 -20.18 -9.15 9.82
C TRP A 112 -20.29 -8.79 8.34
N LEU A 113 -20.05 -9.79 7.48
CA LEU A 113 -20.12 -9.55 6.04
C LEU A 113 -21.56 -9.67 5.52
N GLY A 114 -22.42 -10.35 6.27
CA GLY A 114 -23.80 -10.67 5.95
C GLY A 114 -23.94 -11.43 4.62
N ASP A 115 -22.88 -12.06 4.14
CA ASP A 115 -22.86 -12.88 2.94
C ASP A 115 -22.21 -14.24 3.24
N VAL A 116 -23.04 -15.28 3.34
CA VAL A 116 -22.58 -16.64 3.65
C VAL A 116 -21.57 -17.18 2.64
N ARG A 117 -21.61 -16.66 1.40
CA ARG A 117 -20.67 -17.04 0.32
C ARG A 117 -19.22 -16.69 0.66
N ALA A 118 -19.00 -15.70 1.56
CA ALA A 118 -17.68 -15.33 2.03
C ALA A 118 -17.02 -16.37 2.95
N ALA A 119 -17.80 -17.27 3.58
CA ALA A 119 -17.26 -18.22 4.56
C ALA A 119 -16.19 -19.15 3.97
N ALA A 120 -16.41 -19.66 2.76
CA ALA A 120 -15.43 -20.50 2.08
C ALA A 120 -14.13 -19.73 1.79
N ALA A 121 -14.24 -18.49 1.33
CA ALA A 121 -13.12 -17.62 1.04
C ALA A 121 -12.31 -17.26 2.32
N LEU A 122 -12.99 -16.99 3.44
CA LEU A 122 -12.34 -16.78 4.74
C LEU A 122 -11.60 -18.03 5.24
N ARG A 123 -12.20 -19.22 5.08
CA ARG A 123 -11.55 -20.47 5.48
C ARG A 123 -10.31 -20.76 4.66
N THR A 124 -10.37 -20.59 3.34
CA THR A 124 -9.23 -20.83 2.46
C THR A 124 -8.09 -19.82 2.70
N SER A 125 -8.40 -18.55 2.92
CA SER A 125 -7.37 -17.54 3.22
C SER A 125 -6.65 -17.80 4.55
N ALA A 126 -7.34 -18.36 5.55
CA ALA A 126 -6.74 -18.67 6.86
C ALA A 126 -5.52 -19.61 6.76
N LEU A 127 -5.51 -20.51 5.77
CA LEU A 127 -4.41 -21.47 5.56
C LEU A 127 -3.07 -20.79 5.20
N GLY A 128 -3.10 -19.55 4.73
CA GLY A 128 -1.91 -18.76 4.44
C GLY A 128 -1.21 -18.16 5.68
N LEU A 129 -1.93 -17.97 6.80
CA LEU A 129 -1.44 -17.23 7.96
C LEU A 129 -0.16 -17.80 8.60
N PRO A 130 -0.05 -19.12 8.85
CA PRO A 130 1.18 -19.69 9.43
C PRO A 130 2.40 -19.51 8.51
N TRP A 131 2.20 -19.65 7.20
CA TRP A 131 3.26 -19.48 6.20
C TRP A 131 3.75 -18.03 6.16
N MET A 132 2.83 -17.06 6.17
CA MET A 132 3.18 -15.65 6.23
C MET A 132 3.97 -15.30 7.48
N ALA A 133 3.58 -15.82 8.65
CA ALA A 133 4.25 -15.55 9.91
C ALA A 133 5.70 -16.11 9.92
N VAL A 134 5.89 -17.34 9.45
CA VAL A 134 7.24 -17.94 9.32
C VAL A 134 8.08 -17.18 8.30
N SER A 135 7.51 -16.84 7.14
CA SER A 135 8.17 -16.03 6.12
C SER A 135 8.63 -14.68 6.66
N ALA A 136 7.80 -14.01 7.49
CA ALA A 136 8.13 -12.74 8.12
C ALA A 136 9.37 -12.84 9.04
N VAL A 137 9.50 -13.92 9.82
CA VAL A 137 10.68 -14.18 10.66
C VAL A 137 11.94 -14.38 9.79
N LEU A 138 11.83 -15.21 8.74
CA LEU A 138 12.95 -15.49 7.84
C LEU A 138 13.41 -14.24 7.08
N ARG A 139 12.44 -13.39 6.63
CA ARG A 139 12.75 -12.08 6.05
C ARG A 139 13.53 -11.21 7.05
N GLY A 140 13.14 -11.20 8.33
CA GLY A 140 13.86 -10.53 9.40
C GLY A 140 15.28 -11.04 9.59
N PHE A 141 15.52 -12.35 9.49
CA PHE A 141 16.87 -12.95 9.53
C PHE A 141 17.76 -12.44 8.39
N PHE A 142 17.26 -12.43 7.16
CA PHE A 142 18.03 -11.92 6.01
C PHE A 142 18.29 -10.41 6.10
N LEU A 143 17.37 -9.63 6.65
CA LEU A 143 17.59 -8.21 6.94
C LEU A 143 18.71 -8.03 7.98
N ALA A 144 18.71 -8.80 9.07
CA ALA A 144 19.78 -8.79 10.07
C ALA A 144 21.16 -9.13 9.45
N ARG A 145 21.17 -10.00 8.44
CA ARG A 145 22.37 -10.36 7.67
C ARG A 145 22.73 -9.36 6.57
N ARG A 146 21.95 -8.30 6.37
CA ARG A 146 22.08 -7.32 5.27
C ARG A 146 22.07 -7.94 3.87
N ARG A 147 21.38 -9.10 3.73
CA ARG A 147 21.21 -9.80 2.45
C ARG A 147 19.79 -9.63 1.97
N VAL A 148 19.61 -8.90 0.87
CA VAL A 148 18.29 -8.58 0.32
C VAL A 148 17.87 -9.51 -0.80
N GLU A 149 18.82 -10.18 -1.46
CA GLU A 149 18.54 -11.05 -2.61
C GLU A 149 17.52 -12.16 -2.31
N PRO A 150 17.61 -12.91 -1.18
CA PRO A 150 16.62 -13.94 -0.86
C PRO A 150 15.21 -13.39 -0.69
N ASN A 151 15.08 -12.19 -0.08
CA ASN A 151 13.79 -11.54 0.10
C ASN A 151 13.16 -11.16 -1.25
N VAL A 152 13.96 -10.59 -2.15
CA VAL A 152 13.51 -10.20 -3.49
C VAL A 152 13.10 -11.42 -4.31
N LEU A 153 13.95 -12.47 -4.35
CA LEU A 153 13.67 -13.68 -5.12
C LEU A 153 12.42 -14.41 -4.61
N SER A 154 12.23 -14.50 -3.29
CA SER A 154 11.03 -15.12 -2.73
C SER A 154 9.75 -14.34 -3.07
N GLN A 155 9.79 -13.00 -3.06
CA GLN A 155 8.65 -12.16 -3.43
C GLN A 155 8.33 -12.25 -4.93
N LEU A 156 9.34 -12.30 -5.79
CA LEU A 156 9.13 -12.50 -7.23
C LEU A 156 8.51 -13.87 -7.52
N ALA A 157 9.02 -14.93 -6.89
CA ALA A 157 8.46 -16.28 -7.02
C ALA A 157 7.02 -16.35 -6.49
N GLU A 158 6.76 -15.75 -5.31
CA GLU A 158 5.42 -15.64 -4.74
C GLU A 158 4.44 -14.98 -5.72
N GLN A 159 4.83 -13.82 -6.27
CA GLN A 159 3.98 -13.08 -7.20
C GLN A 159 3.76 -13.86 -8.50
N THR A 160 4.78 -14.53 -9.03
CA THR A 160 4.67 -15.35 -10.24
C THR A 160 3.73 -16.53 -10.02
N VAL A 161 3.89 -17.26 -8.91
CA VAL A 161 3.02 -18.38 -8.55
C VAL A 161 1.59 -17.90 -8.31
N ARG A 162 1.42 -16.76 -7.63
CA ARG A 162 0.09 -16.16 -7.39
C ARG A 162 -0.61 -15.85 -8.71
N ILE A 163 0.06 -15.16 -9.63
CA ILE A 163 -0.50 -14.81 -10.94
C ILE A 163 -0.89 -16.08 -11.69
N ALA A 164 0.03 -17.04 -11.82
CA ALA A 164 -0.21 -18.27 -12.54
C ALA A 164 -1.38 -19.09 -11.94
N ALA A 165 -1.39 -19.24 -10.61
CA ALA A 165 -2.43 -20.01 -9.91
C ALA A 165 -3.81 -19.32 -10.00
N VAL A 166 -3.87 -17.99 -9.84
CA VAL A 166 -5.13 -17.23 -9.92
C VAL A 166 -5.68 -17.27 -11.35
N VAL A 167 -4.83 -17.03 -12.36
CA VAL A 167 -5.25 -17.06 -13.78
C VAL A 167 -5.74 -18.47 -14.14
N LEU A 168 -4.98 -19.51 -13.78
CA LEU A 168 -5.36 -20.90 -14.06
C LEU A 168 -6.66 -21.30 -13.36
N ALA A 169 -6.85 -20.91 -12.09
CA ALA A 169 -8.04 -21.22 -11.32
C ALA A 169 -9.29 -20.56 -11.92
N LEU A 170 -9.23 -19.26 -12.21
CA LEU A 170 -10.38 -18.52 -12.71
C LEU A 170 -10.72 -18.80 -14.18
N SER A 171 -9.73 -19.14 -15.02
CA SER A 171 -9.98 -19.52 -16.41
C SER A 171 -10.80 -20.82 -16.53
N ARG A 172 -10.69 -21.70 -15.53
CA ARG A 172 -11.42 -22.99 -15.49
C ARG A 172 -12.75 -22.93 -14.76
N THR A 173 -13.09 -21.82 -14.13
CA THR A 173 -14.27 -21.67 -13.27
C THR A 173 -15.24 -20.60 -13.76
N GLN A 174 -15.28 -20.39 -15.07
CA GLN A 174 -16.29 -19.51 -15.68
C GLN A 174 -17.69 -20.06 -15.41
N GLY A 175 -18.58 -19.18 -14.92
CA GLY A 175 -19.95 -19.56 -14.52
C GLY A 175 -20.12 -20.09 -13.10
N TRP A 176 -19.03 -20.24 -12.33
CA TRP A 176 -19.15 -20.60 -10.91
C TRP A 176 -19.64 -19.40 -10.07
N PRO A 177 -20.29 -19.66 -8.91
CA PRO A 177 -20.70 -18.60 -8.00
C PRO A 177 -19.50 -17.76 -7.51
N ASP A 178 -19.68 -16.45 -7.33
CA ASP A 178 -18.64 -15.51 -6.92
C ASP A 178 -17.91 -15.92 -5.63
N GLY A 179 -18.64 -16.47 -4.66
CA GLY A 179 -18.06 -16.96 -3.41
C GLY A 179 -17.02 -18.07 -3.63
N SER A 180 -17.30 -19.01 -4.52
CA SER A 180 -16.37 -20.10 -4.86
C SER A 180 -15.16 -19.58 -5.65
N ARG A 181 -15.38 -18.64 -6.56
CA ARG A 181 -14.30 -17.97 -7.32
C ARG A 181 -13.40 -17.16 -6.41
N CYS A 182 -13.97 -16.39 -5.47
CA CYS A 182 -13.20 -15.70 -4.43
C CYS A 182 -12.40 -16.67 -3.54
N ALA A 183 -12.98 -17.80 -3.14
CA ALA A 183 -12.30 -18.81 -2.36
C ALA A 183 -11.09 -19.40 -3.10
N LEU A 184 -11.21 -19.65 -4.41
CA LEU A 184 -10.10 -20.13 -5.24
C LEU A 184 -8.98 -19.09 -5.39
N VAL A 185 -9.31 -17.81 -5.55
CA VAL A 185 -8.30 -16.74 -5.60
C VAL A 185 -7.51 -16.69 -4.29
N LEU A 186 -8.19 -16.85 -3.15
CA LEU A 186 -7.53 -16.83 -1.84
C LEU A 186 -6.77 -18.14 -1.55
N ALA A 187 -7.24 -19.28 -2.06
CA ALA A 187 -6.48 -20.53 -2.04
C ALA A 187 -5.18 -20.42 -2.85
N ALA A 188 -5.24 -19.81 -4.04
CA ALA A 188 -4.05 -19.54 -4.86
C ALA A 188 -3.08 -18.58 -4.15
N THR A 189 -3.60 -17.60 -3.42
CA THR A 189 -2.79 -16.71 -2.59
C THR A 189 -2.11 -17.49 -1.45
N ALA A 190 -2.85 -18.32 -0.72
CA ALA A 190 -2.27 -19.16 0.35
C ALA A 190 -1.20 -20.13 -0.19
N LEU A 191 -1.41 -20.71 -1.38
CA LEU A 191 -0.41 -21.54 -2.06
C LEU A 191 0.85 -20.74 -2.39
N SER A 192 0.71 -19.52 -2.91
CA SER A 192 1.87 -18.66 -3.23
C SER A 192 2.69 -18.30 -1.99
N GLU A 193 2.03 -18.08 -0.85
CA GLU A 193 2.69 -17.85 0.45
C GLU A 193 3.44 -19.10 0.93
N ALA A 194 2.87 -20.28 0.77
CA ALA A 194 3.54 -21.54 1.10
C ALA A 194 4.80 -21.75 0.25
N VAL A 195 4.73 -21.48 -1.06
CA VAL A 195 5.89 -21.55 -1.97
C VAL A 195 6.96 -20.52 -1.59
N SER A 196 6.57 -19.28 -1.29
CA SER A 196 7.48 -18.23 -0.82
C SER A 196 8.21 -18.66 0.45
N THR A 197 7.46 -19.21 1.41
CA THR A 197 8.04 -19.70 2.68
C THR A 197 8.95 -20.90 2.47
N ALA A 198 8.63 -21.82 1.57
CA ALA A 198 9.49 -22.95 1.22
C ALA A 198 10.81 -22.47 0.60
N LEU A 199 10.78 -21.52 -0.32
CA LEU A 199 11.98 -20.89 -0.90
C LEU A 199 12.82 -20.17 0.16
N MET A 200 12.18 -19.38 1.02
CA MET A 200 12.87 -18.70 2.12
C MET A 200 13.55 -19.70 3.07
N THR A 201 12.88 -20.81 3.37
CA THR A 201 13.43 -21.89 4.19
C THR A 201 14.63 -22.56 3.49
N LEU A 202 14.56 -22.75 2.17
CA LEU A 202 15.69 -23.29 1.39
C LEU A 202 16.90 -22.34 1.42
N PHE A 203 16.67 -21.06 1.18
CA PHE A 203 17.74 -20.04 1.29
C PHE A 203 18.29 -19.97 2.71
N TYR A 204 17.43 -20.04 3.72
CA TYR A 204 17.85 -20.09 5.12
C TYR A 204 18.72 -21.29 5.42
N ARG A 205 18.35 -22.52 5.00
CA ARG A 205 19.15 -23.72 5.23
C ARG A 205 20.57 -23.58 4.66
N ARG A 206 20.68 -23.04 3.44
CA ARG A 206 21.99 -22.78 2.79
C ARG A 206 22.81 -21.72 3.54
N GLU A 207 22.17 -20.64 3.98
CA GLU A 207 22.86 -19.58 4.71
C GLU A 207 23.18 -19.97 6.15
N ALA A 208 22.32 -20.72 6.82
CA ALA A 208 22.54 -21.23 8.17
C ALA A 208 23.75 -22.16 8.24
N ALA A 209 23.93 -23.02 7.25
CA ALA A 209 25.13 -23.86 7.16
C ALA A 209 26.42 -23.02 7.10
N ARG A 210 26.40 -21.90 6.38
CA ARG A 210 27.53 -20.96 6.27
C ARG A 210 27.73 -20.10 7.53
N CYS A 211 26.60 -19.67 8.15
CA CYS A 211 26.63 -18.74 9.28
C CYS A 211 26.92 -19.42 10.60
N PHE A 212 26.27 -20.55 10.86
CA PHE A 212 26.28 -21.25 12.15
C PHE A 212 27.15 -22.52 12.14
N GLY A 213 27.45 -23.08 10.95
CA GLY A 213 28.21 -24.33 10.85
C GLY A 213 27.57 -25.45 11.65
N SER A 214 28.40 -26.19 12.44
CA SER A 214 27.97 -27.24 13.36
C SER A 214 27.56 -26.73 14.74
N THR A 215 27.58 -25.41 15.00
CA THR A 215 27.28 -24.82 16.30
C THR A 215 25.88 -25.20 16.76
N ALA A 216 25.73 -25.87 17.91
CA ALA A 216 24.44 -26.22 18.47
C ALA A 216 23.68 -24.97 18.93
N PRO A 217 22.35 -24.93 18.77
CA PRO A 217 21.55 -23.80 19.24
C PRO A 217 21.57 -23.74 20.78
N ARG A 218 21.96 -22.58 21.31
CA ARG A 218 21.92 -22.30 22.74
C ARG A 218 20.65 -21.52 23.07
N PRO A 219 19.84 -21.90 24.07
CA PRO A 219 18.69 -21.13 24.45
C PRO A 219 19.14 -19.77 25.00
N PRO A 220 18.83 -18.65 24.31
CA PRO A 220 19.15 -17.33 24.85
C PRO A 220 18.27 -17.05 26.07
N ARG A 221 18.81 -16.26 27.01
CA ARG A 221 18.07 -15.86 28.22
C ARG A 221 16.94 -14.89 27.84
N GLU A 222 15.79 -15.04 28.47
CA GLU A 222 14.64 -14.11 28.43
C GLU A 222 14.07 -13.77 27.04
N VAL A 223 14.16 -14.69 26.04
CA VAL A 223 13.66 -14.44 24.69
C VAL A 223 12.21 -13.99 24.68
N SER A 224 11.36 -14.68 25.43
CA SER A 224 9.91 -14.38 25.44
C SER A 224 9.65 -12.97 25.95
N ARG A 225 10.31 -12.55 27.04
CA ARG A 225 10.17 -11.20 27.59
C ARG A 225 10.64 -10.14 26.60
N ARG A 226 11.86 -10.28 26.05
CA ARG A 226 12.40 -9.34 25.06
C ARG A 226 11.56 -9.27 23.79
N LEU A 227 10.96 -10.39 23.37
CA LEU A 227 10.05 -10.44 22.24
C LEU A 227 8.76 -9.67 22.53
N TRP A 228 8.12 -9.91 23.68
CA TRP A 228 6.89 -9.23 24.06
C TRP A 228 7.08 -7.74 24.32
N ASP A 229 8.21 -7.32 24.86
CA ASP A 229 8.56 -5.90 25.08
C ASP A 229 8.66 -5.13 23.74
N ILE A 230 8.99 -5.81 22.64
CA ILE A 230 9.01 -5.23 21.29
C ILE A 230 7.65 -5.36 20.61
N LEU A 231 7.02 -6.54 20.70
CA LEU A 231 5.77 -6.82 19.99
C LEU A 231 4.62 -5.97 20.53
N TRP A 232 4.41 -5.97 21.85
CA TRP A 232 3.22 -5.36 22.45
C TRP A 232 2.99 -3.88 22.07
N PRO A 233 3.98 -2.97 22.17
CA PRO A 233 3.78 -1.58 21.78
C PRO A 233 3.52 -1.38 20.29
N VAL A 234 4.13 -2.21 19.44
CA VAL A 234 3.99 -2.12 17.97
C VAL A 234 2.66 -2.73 17.52
N GLU A 235 2.29 -3.86 18.11
CA GLU A 235 1.09 -4.62 17.75
C GLU A 235 -0.20 -3.94 18.18
N GLY A 236 -0.26 -3.42 19.40
CA GLY A 236 -1.49 -2.81 19.92
C GLY A 236 -2.02 -1.70 19.00
N GLY A 237 -1.14 -0.83 18.55
CA GLY A 237 -1.50 0.24 17.62
C GLY A 237 -1.93 -0.27 16.24
N ARG A 238 -1.21 -1.26 15.68
CA ARG A 238 -1.53 -1.85 14.38
C ARG A 238 -2.82 -2.66 14.41
N ALA A 239 -3.03 -3.47 15.45
CA ALA A 239 -4.25 -4.24 15.63
C ALA A 239 -5.47 -3.32 15.75
N LEU A 240 -5.38 -2.25 16.54
CA LEU A 240 -6.45 -1.27 16.66
C LEU A 240 -6.75 -0.59 15.32
N SER A 241 -5.74 -0.11 14.59
CA SER A 241 -5.93 0.48 13.27
C SER A 241 -6.55 -0.52 12.29
N SER A 242 -6.07 -1.76 12.27
CA SER A 242 -6.61 -2.81 11.40
C SER A 242 -8.07 -3.15 11.75
N ALA A 243 -8.42 -3.20 13.03
CA ALA A 243 -9.80 -3.42 13.48
C ALA A 243 -10.73 -2.29 13.06
N LEU A 244 -10.30 -1.03 13.23
CA LEU A 244 -11.07 0.15 12.81
C LEU A 244 -11.28 0.17 11.29
N HIS A 245 -10.24 -0.10 10.50
CA HIS A 245 -10.37 -0.22 9.03
C HIS A 245 -11.27 -1.38 8.61
N THR A 246 -11.21 -2.50 9.32
CA THR A 246 -12.10 -3.64 9.06
C THR A 246 -13.55 -3.26 9.35
N ALA A 247 -13.81 -2.61 10.49
CA ALA A 247 -15.15 -2.12 10.85
C ALA A 247 -15.70 -1.12 9.81
N GLU A 248 -14.88 -0.16 9.36
CA GLU A 248 -15.26 0.77 8.27
C GLU A 248 -15.63 0.00 7.01
N ASN A 249 -14.76 -0.91 6.55
CA ASN A 249 -14.98 -1.66 5.31
C ASN A 249 -16.24 -2.54 5.36
N MET A 250 -16.63 -3.03 6.52
CA MET A 250 -17.88 -3.78 6.71
C MET A 250 -19.11 -2.86 6.72
N LEU A 251 -18.97 -1.68 7.35
CA LEU A 251 -20.06 -0.74 7.50
C LEU A 251 -20.48 -0.14 6.15
N VAL A 252 -19.53 0.09 5.23
CA VAL A 252 -19.80 0.73 3.93
C VAL A 252 -20.84 -0.03 3.11
N PRO A 253 -20.71 -1.33 2.79
CA PRO A 253 -21.74 -2.05 2.04
C PRO A 253 -23.05 -2.20 2.80
N ALA A 254 -23.01 -2.31 4.13
CA ALA A 254 -24.21 -2.40 4.97
C ALA A 254 -25.03 -1.11 4.88
N CYS A 255 -24.41 0.04 5.09
CA CYS A 255 -25.06 1.34 4.99
C CYS A 255 -25.55 1.64 3.55
N LEU A 256 -24.74 1.22 2.54
CA LEU A 256 -25.11 1.42 1.14
C LEU A 256 -26.31 0.55 0.75
N ALA A 257 -26.41 -0.67 1.26
CA ALA A 257 -27.59 -1.54 1.06
C ALA A 257 -28.88 -0.93 1.64
N VAL A 258 -28.78 -0.23 2.77
CA VAL A 258 -29.91 0.53 3.35
C VAL A 258 -30.36 1.64 2.39
N TYR A 259 -29.42 2.37 1.81
CA TYR A 259 -29.73 3.44 0.83
C TYR A 259 -30.40 2.90 -0.44
N LEU A 260 -29.91 1.76 -0.95
CA LEU A 260 -30.40 1.16 -2.21
C LEU A 260 -31.72 0.39 -2.06
N GLY A 261 -32.18 0.14 -0.84
CA GLY A 261 -33.45 -0.52 -0.54
C GLY A 261 -33.43 -2.05 -0.57
N ALA A 262 -34.58 -2.67 -0.23
CA ALA A 262 -34.66 -4.11 0.03
C ALA A 262 -34.55 -4.99 -1.23
N SER A 263 -34.96 -4.49 -2.42
CA SER A 263 -34.94 -5.27 -3.67
C SER A 263 -33.60 -5.15 -4.40
N GLY A 264 -32.69 -6.11 -4.17
CA GLY A 264 -31.39 -6.18 -4.84
C GLY A 264 -30.32 -5.24 -4.28
N GLY A 265 -30.62 -4.44 -3.26
CA GLY A 265 -29.74 -3.41 -2.71
C GLY A 265 -28.39 -3.91 -2.24
N ARG A 266 -28.31 -5.17 -1.77
CA ARG A 266 -27.06 -5.75 -1.31
C ARG A 266 -26.07 -6.09 -2.42
N THR A 267 -26.54 -6.69 -3.51
CA THR A 267 -25.68 -6.99 -4.66
C THR A 267 -25.18 -5.72 -5.31
N ALA A 268 -26.05 -4.73 -5.51
CA ALA A 268 -25.68 -3.42 -6.03
C ALA A 268 -24.71 -2.67 -5.08
N ALA A 269 -24.90 -2.79 -3.75
CA ALA A 269 -23.97 -2.23 -2.77
C ALA A 269 -22.58 -2.86 -2.84
N LEU A 270 -22.50 -4.19 -3.00
CA LEU A 270 -21.23 -4.89 -3.21
C LEU A 270 -20.58 -4.49 -4.52
N GLU A 271 -21.35 -4.33 -5.59
CA GLU A 271 -20.85 -3.90 -6.89
C GLU A 271 -20.24 -2.50 -6.83
N GLN A 272 -20.95 -1.53 -6.28
CA GLN A 272 -20.44 -0.17 -6.11
C GLN A 272 -19.21 -0.13 -5.19
N TYR A 273 -19.24 -0.87 -4.09
CA TYR A 273 -18.11 -0.98 -3.17
C TYR A 273 -16.89 -1.63 -3.84
N GLY A 274 -17.11 -2.71 -4.60
CA GLY A 274 -16.07 -3.43 -5.34
C GLY A 274 -15.46 -2.56 -6.44
N THR A 275 -16.28 -1.84 -7.18
CA THR A 275 -15.82 -0.91 -8.21
C THR A 275 -14.96 0.20 -7.61
N LEU A 276 -15.35 0.76 -6.45
CA LEU A 276 -14.55 1.80 -5.79
C LEU A 276 -13.27 1.23 -5.16
N LYS A 277 -13.40 0.25 -4.24
CA LYS A 277 -12.27 -0.30 -3.45
C LYS A 277 -11.38 -1.25 -4.25
N GLY A 278 -11.95 -1.97 -5.21
CA GLY A 278 -11.24 -2.97 -6.01
C GLY A 278 -10.65 -2.43 -7.31
N MET A 279 -11.25 -1.42 -7.92
CA MET A 279 -10.83 -0.87 -9.22
C MET A 279 -10.28 0.55 -9.09
N ALA A 280 -11.11 1.52 -8.64
CA ALA A 280 -10.74 2.95 -8.68
C ALA A 280 -9.63 3.32 -7.68
N LEU A 281 -9.78 3.02 -6.39
CA LEU A 281 -8.78 3.39 -5.37
C LEU A 281 -7.40 2.79 -5.60
N PRO A 282 -7.25 1.50 -5.99
CA PRO A 282 -5.94 0.95 -6.31
C PRO A 282 -5.25 1.66 -7.47
N LEU A 283 -6.01 2.05 -8.48
CA LEU A 283 -5.48 2.77 -9.64
C LEU A 283 -5.03 4.19 -9.26
N LEU A 284 -5.80 4.89 -8.42
CA LEU A 284 -5.42 6.21 -7.88
C LEU A 284 -4.15 6.13 -7.01
N ASN A 285 -3.97 5.04 -6.24
CA ASN A 285 -2.81 4.84 -5.38
C ASN A 285 -1.58 4.31 -6.14
N PHE A 286 -1.74 3.82 -7.36
CA PHE A 286 -0.63 3.22 -8.12
C PHE A 286 0.54 4.18 -8.36
N PRO A 287 0.35 5.44 -8.81
CA PRO A 287 1.45 6.37 -9.01
C PRO A 287 2.21 6.71 -7.72
N PHE A 288 1.56 6.65 -6.55
CA PHE A 288 2.23 6.87 -5.27
C PHE A 288 3.41 5.91 -5.03
N GLY A 289 3.36 4.71 -5.62
CA GLY A 289 4.46 3.76 -5.57
C GLY A 289 5.79 4.32 -6.07
N LEU A 290 5.76 5.25 -7.02
CA LEU A 290 6.97 5.92 -7.51
C LEU A 290 7.53 6.91 -6.47
N LEU A 291 6.66 7.59 -5.71
CA LEU A 291 7.07 8.44 -4.60
C LEU A 291 7.64 7.64 -3.43
N GLY A 292 7.24 6.39 -3.25
CA GLY A 292 7.81 5.49 -2.25
C GLY A 292 9.33 5.37 -2.36
N SER A 293 9.85 5.33 -3.58
CA SER A 293 11.31 5.32 -3.82
C SER A 293 11.99 6.60 -3.32
N LEU A 294 11.34 7.76 -3.49
CA LEU A 294 11.82 9.04 -2.97
C LEU A 294 11.79 9.06 -1.43
N ALA A 295 10.74 8.50 -0.83
CA ALA A 295 10.63 8.38 0.62
C ALA A 295 11.79 7.55 1.21
N VAL A 296 12.12 6.40 0.61
CA VAL A 296 13.24 5.54 1.04
C VAL A 296 14.56 6.31 1.08
N LEU A 297 14.78 7.26 0.17
CA LEU A 297 15.99 8.07 0.12
C LEU A 297 15.96 9.23 1.12
N LEU A 298 14.83 9.91 1.26
CA LEU A 298 14.71 11.14 2.07
C LEU A 298 14.53 10.85 3.55
N MET A 299 13.80 9.78 3.95
CA MET A 299 13.50 9.51 5.35
C MET A 299 14.74 9.33 6.25
N PRO A 300 15.78 8.57 5.86
CA PRO A 300 17.01 8.48 6.65
C PRO A 300 17.72 9.82 6.81
N GLU A 301 17.73 10.67 5.76
CA GLU A 301 18.35 11.99 5.82
C GLU A 301 17.59 12.95 6.75
N ILE A 302 16.25 12.91 6.70
CA ILE A 302 15.37 13.67 7.60
C ILE A 302 15.63 13.26 9.04
N THR A 303 15.67 11.95 9.32
CA THR A 303 15.93 11.42 10.66
C THR A 303 17.33 11.82 11.16
N GLN A 304 18.35 11.74 10.31
CA GLN A 304 19.71 12.13 10.66
C GLN A 304 19.81 13.62 10.95
N ALA A 305 19.24 14.47 10.09
CA ALA A 305 19.25 15.93 10.29
C ALA A 305 18.52 16.33 11.59
N HIS A 306 17.45 15.61 11.93
CA HIS A 306 16.72 15.83 13.19
C HIS A 306 17.54 15.44 14.41
N ILE A 307 18.18 14.25 14.42
CA ILE A 307 19.01 13.77 15.53
C ILE A 307 20.24 14.66 15.74
N GLU A 308 20.85 15.14 14.64
CA GLU A 308 22.01 16.03 14.69
C GLU A 308 21.65 17.49 15.03
N GLY A 309 20.37 17.82 15.20
CA GLY A 309 19.91 19.18 15.50
C GLY A 309 20.12 20.17 14.34
N GLN A 310 20.32 19.69 13.12
CA GLN A 310 20.54 20.52 11.93
C GLN A 310 19.23 21.08 11.38
N THR A 311 18.62 22.04 12.07
CA THR A 311 17.28 22.57 11.74
C THR A 311 17.20 23.13 10.32
N ALA A 312 18.22 23.85 9.85
CA ALA A 312 18.24 24.40 8.50
C ALA A 312 18.24 23.29 7.42
N ARG A 313 19.00 22.21 7.63
CA ARG A 313 19.01 21.04 6.72
C ARG A 313 17.70 20.29 6.77
N LEU A 314 17.15 20.08 7.99
CA LEU A 314 15.85 19.44 8.17
C LEU A 314 14.74 20.19 7.41
N ASN A 315 14.69 21.52 7.58
CA ASN A 315 13.69 22.37 6.92
C ASN A 315 13.83 22.32 5.39
N ALA A 316 15.06 22.34 4.86
CA ALA A 316 15.29 22.22 3.43
C ALA A 316 14.86 20.85 2.87
N LEU A 317 15.09 19.74 3.61
CA LEU A 317 14.65 18.40 3.20
C LEU A 317 13.13 18.26 3.22
N LEU A 318 12.46 18.80 4.27
CA LEU A 318 11.00 18.79 4.37
C LEU A 318 10.35 19.65 3.30
N ASP A 319 10.85 20.87 3.05
CA ASP A 319 10.36 21.74 1.98
C ASP A 319 10.46 21.04 0.61
N ARG A 320 11.60 20.44 0.34
CA ARG A 320 11.81 19.68 -0.91
C ARG A 320 10.87 18.49 -1.03
N MET A 321 10.72 17.70 0.04
CA MET A 321 9.80 16.57 0.07
C MET A 321 8.36 17.00 -0.23
N LEU A 322 7.86 18.03 0.48
CA LEU A 322 6.49 18.51 0.32
C LEU A 322 6.26 19.09 -1.08
N ARG A 323 7.22 19.83 -1.61
CA ARG A 323 7.15 20.44 -2.95
C ARG A 323 7.14 19.38 -4.06
N LEU A 324 8.08 18.43 -4.05
CA LEU A 324 8.13 17.36 -5.05
C LEU A 324 6.87 16.49 -5.00
N THR A 325 6.39 16.17 -3.80
CA THR A 325 5.13 15.44 -3.62
C THR A 325 3.95 16.24 -4.17
N GLY A 326 3.89 17.55 -3.93
CA GLY A 326 2.86 18.44 -4.44
C GLY A 326 2.81 18.45 -5.98
N TYR A 327 3.94 18.66 -6.65
CA TYR A 327 4.00 18.63 -8.12
C TYR A 327 3.60 17.28 -8.69
N PHE A 328 4.16 16.19 -8.14
CA PHE A 328 3.86 14.84 -8.63
C PHE A 328 2.38 14.45 -8.43
N SER A 329 1.85 14.72 -7.26
CA SER A 329 0.45 14.37 -6.95
C SER A 329 -0.56 15.21 -7.73
N MET A 330 -0.26 16.50 -7.96
CA MET A 330 -1.08 17.37 -8.80
C MET A 330 -1.05 16.95 -10.26
N LEU A 331 0.13 16.55 -10.79
CA LEU A 331 0.23 15.97 -12.13
C LEU A 331 -0.62 14.71 -12.26
N ALA A 332 -0.43 13.76 -11.35
CA ALA A 332 -1.20 12.51 -11.35
C ALA A 332 -2.71 12.77 -11.19
N GLY A 333 -3.10 13.63 -10.25
CA GLY A 333 -4.49 14.05 -10.06
C GLY A 333 -5.10 14.68 -11.32
N THR A 334 -4.36 15.55 -11.99
CA THR A 334 -4.83 16.19 -13.25
C THR A 334 -5.04 15.14 -14.35
N LEU A 335 -4.11 14.19 -14.49
CA LEU A 335 -4.25 13.11 -15.48
C LEU A 335 -5.48 12.25 -15.20
N PHE A 336 -5.73 11.85 -13.95
CA PHE A 336 -6.93 11.09 -13.60
C PHE A 336 -8.22 11.91 -13.71
N TRP A 337 -8.16 13.20 -13.41
CA TRP A 337 -9.32 14.08 -13.57
C TRP A 337 -9.75 14.27 -15.02
N VAL A 338 -8.79 14.35 -15.93
CA VAL A 338 -9.08 14.55 -17.37
C VAL A 338 -9.33 13.21 -18.07
N TRP A 339 -8.54 12.19 -17.79
CA TRP A 339 -8.49 10.93 -18.53
C TRP A 339 -9.03 9.73 -17.74
N GLY A 340 -9.52 9.93 -16.51
CA GLY A 340 -9.97 8.84 -15.63
C GLY A 340 -11.11 8.00 -16.20
N ARG A 341 -12.11 8.62 -16.84
CA ARG A 341 -13.22 7.87 -17.49
C ARG A 341 -12.75 7.04 -18.68
N PRO A 342 -12.04 7.60 -19.68
CA PRO A 342 -11.50 6.80 -20.77
C PRO A 342 -10.59 5.67 -20.29
N LEU A 343 -9.75 5.95 -19.28
CA LEU A 343 -8.85 4.95 -18.69
C LEU A 343 -9.61 3.82 -18.00
N ALA A 344 -10.64 4.13 -17.21
CA ALA A 344 -11.46 3.11 -16.55
C ALA A 344 -12.27 2.27 -17.57
N GLN A 345 -12.76 2.91 -18.62
CA GLN A 345 -13.45 2.21 -19.69
C GLN A 345 -12.52 1.24 -20.41
N LEU A 346 -11.28 1.65 -20.67
CA LEU A 346 -10.27 0.80 -21.30
C LEU A 346 -9.86 -0.38 -20.40
N LEU A 347 -9.61 -0.12 -19.10
CA LEU A 347 -9.05 -1.12 -18.18
C LEU A 347 -10.10 -2.04 -17.57
N TYR A 348 -11.28 -1.52 -17.26
CA TYR A 348 -12.31 -2.21 -16.47
C TYR A 348 -13.66 -2.33 -17.17
N HIS A 349 -13.83 -1.70 -18.33
CA HIS A 349 -15.11 -1.61 -19.04
C HIS A 349 -16.24 -1.06 -18.15
N SER A 350 -15.89 -0.19 -17.18
CA SER A 350 -16.78 0.32 -16.15
C SER A 350 -16.84 1.86 -16.16
N PRO A 351 -17.98 2.43 -16.62
CA PRO A 351 -18.21 3.88 -16.52
C PRO A 351 -18.25 4.39 -15.07
N GLU A 352 -18.71 3.55 -14.14
CA GLU A 352 -18.79 3.85 -12.72
C GLU A 352 -17.41 4.00 -12.08
N ALA A 353 -16.47 3.09 -12.41
CA ALA A 353 -15.07 3.23 -11.99
C ALA A 353 -14.47 4.55 -12.49
N GLY A 354 -14.83 4.96 -13.73
CA GLY A 354 -14.42 6.23 -14.30
C GLY A 354 -14.95 7.44 -13.55
N PHE A 355 -16.21 7.39 -13.11
CA PHE A 355 -16.80 8.43 -12.26
C PHE A 355 -16.07 8.56 -10.92
N TYR A 356 -15.74 7.44 -10.27
CA TYR A 356 -14.99 7.47 -9.01
C TYR A 356 -13.57 7.99 -9.17
N LEU A 357 -12.86 7.61 -10.25
CA LEU A 357 -11.55 8.14 -10.56
C LEU A 357 -11.56 9.65 -10.75
N GLU A 358 -12.50 10.17 -11.55
CA GLU A 358 -12.62 11.59 -11.85
C GLU A 358 -12.99 12.40 -10.59
N THR A 359 -13.89 11.85 -9.74
CA THR A 359 -14.34 12.51 -8.50
C THR A 359 -13.26 12.54 -7.42
N LEU A 360 -12.48 11.47 -7.27
CA LEU A 360 -11.44 11.37 -6.25
C LEU A 360 -10.08 11.91 -6.71
N ALA A 361 -9.87 12.14 -8.00
CA ALA A 361 -8.62 12.69 -8.52
C ALA A 361 -8.16 13.99 -7.82
N PRO A 362 -9.06 14.96 -7.47
CA PRO A 362 -8.67 16.14 -6.71
C PRO A 362 -8.18 15.85 -5.27
N ALA A 363 -8.50 14.68 -4.71
CA ALA A 363 -8.02 14.27 -3.39
C ALA A 363 -6.59 13.71 -3.42
N MET A 364 -6.07 13.31 -4.58
CA MET A 364 -4.75 12.68 -4.69
C MET A 364 -3.62 13.51 -4.07
N PRO A 365 -3.56 14.84 -4.23
CA PRO A 365 -2.55 15.65 -3.56
C PRO A 365 -2.60 15.53 -2.04
N LEU A 366 -3.79 15.48 -1.45
CA LEU A 366 -3.96 15.33 -0.01
C LEU A 366 -3.52 13.93 0.46
N MET A 367 -3.94 12.88 -0.26
CA MET A 367 -3.59 11.49 0.05
C MET A 367 -2.08 11.23 -0.05
N TYR A 368 -1.42 11.78 -1.07
CA TYR A 368 0.01 11.58 -1.28
C TYR A 368 0.86 12.38 -0.30
N LEU A 369 0.47 13.64 -0.04
CA LEU A 369 1.13 14.46 0.99
C LEU A 369 0.99 13.82 2.36
N GLU A 370 -0.20 13.36 2.73
CA GLU A 370 -0.43 12.64 3.99
C GLU A 370 0.53 11.47 4.16
N SER A 371 0.64 10.61 3.14
CA SER A 371 1.51 9.42 3.20
C SER A 371 3.00 9.78 3.34
N MET A 372 3.46 10.85 2.67
CA MET A 372 4.84 11.32 2.78
C MET A 372 5.09 11.98 4.14
N VAL A 373 4.14 12.76 4.63
CA VAL A 373 4.20 13.43 5.94
C VAL A 373 4.18 12.40 7.07
N ASP A 374 3.34 11.35 7.00
CA ASP A 374 3.32 10.24 7.97
C ASP A 374 4.70 9.56 8.07
N GLY A 375 5.36 9.33 6.92
CA GLY A 375 6.73 8.85 6.88
C GLY A 375 7.71 9.79 7.61
N ALA A 376 7.66 11.09 7.32
CA ALA A 376 8.52 12.10 7.94
C ALA A 376 8.27 12.22 9.45
N MET A 377 7.01 12.19 9.91
CA MET A 377 6.66 12.18 11.33
C MET A 377 7.26 10.98 12.07
N LYS A 378 7.28 9.80 11.45
CA LYS A 378 7.97 8.63 12.00
C LYS A 378 9.48 8.84 12.08
N GLY A 379 10.06 9.53 11.09
CA GLY A 379 11.49 9.86 11.06
C GLY A 379 11.91 10.83 12.16
N ILE A 380 11.08 11.79 12.55
CA ILE A 380 11.36 12.77 13.62
C ILE A 380 10.82 12.34 15.00
N GLY A 381 10.32 11.08 15.14
CA GLY A 381 9.87 10.54 16.42
C GLY A 381 8.43 10.88 16.83
N GLU A 382 7.64 11.55 15.98
CA GLU A 382 6.24 11.96 16.24
C GLU A 382 5.21 10.84 15.97
N GLN A 383 5.60 9.57 16.10
CA GLN A 383 4.75 8.40 15.82
C GLN A 383 3.47 8.37 16.68
N LYS A 384 3.54 8.82 17.94
CA LYS A 384 2.38 8.86 18.84
C LYS A 384 1.31 9.84 18.37
N ALA A 385 1.73 11.00 17.85
CA ALA A 385 0.82 12.00 17.30
C ALA A 385 0.17 11.48 16.01
N ALA A 386 0.95 10.92 15.08
CA ALA A 386 0.45 10.30 13.85
C ALA A 386 -0.58 9.21 14.15
N PHE A 387 -0.31 8.33 15.12
CA PHE A 387 -1.24 7.28 15.54
C PHE A 387 -2.54 7.87 16.10
N ARG A 388 -2.47 8.88 16.95
CA ARG A 388 -3.66 9.54 17.50
C ARG A 388 -4.53 10.15 16.41
N TYR A 389 -3.93 10.83 15.42
CA TYR A 389 -4.68 11.38 14.30
C TYR A 389 -5.30 10.29 13.41
N SER A 390 -4.60 9.19 13.20
CA SER A 390 -5.15 8.02 12.48
C SER A 390 -6.36 7.40 13.19
N VAL A 391 -6.36 7.34 14.53
CA VAL A 391 -7.51 6.86 15.31
C VAL A 391 -8.70 7.82 15.16
N TRP A 392 -8.47 9.14 15.28
CA TRP A 392 -9.52 10.13 15.07
C TRP A 392 -10.07 10.13 13.65
N ASP A 393 -9.21 9.92 12.65
CA ASP A 393 -9.64 9.74 11.26
C ASP A 393 -10.56 8.52 11.12
N ALA A 394 -10.19 7.40 11.70
CA ALA A 394 -11.03 6.20 11.66
C ALA A 394 -12.40 6.42 12.32
N VAL A 395 -12.46 7.14 13.44
CA VAL A 395 -13.72 7.54 14.09
C VAL A 395 -14.55 8.45 13.18
N LEU A 396 -13.91 9.46 12.57
CA LEU A 396 -14.57 10.37 11.62
C LEU A 396 -15.12 9.60 10.41
N ARG A 397 -14.35 8.67 9.86
CA ARG A 397 -14.77 7.84 8.72
C ARG A 397 -15.94 6.93 9.08
N ILE A 398 -15.84 6.19 10.19
CA ILE A 398 -16.93 5.32 10.68
C ILE A 398 -18.19 6.14 10.93
N GLY A 399 -18.10 7.25 11.64
CA GLY A 399 -19.23 8.15 11.89
C GLY A 399 -19.80 8.75 10.60
N GLY A 400 -18.93 9.22 9.71
CA GLY A 400 -19.30 9.77 8.41
C GLY A 400 -20.01 8.72 7.53
N VAL A 401 -19.50 7.49 7.49
CA VAL A 401 -20.13 6.37 6.79
C VAL A 401 -21.51 6.08 7.35
N ALA A 402 -21.65 5.98 8.67
CA ALA A 402 -22.92 5.67 9.33
C ALA A 402 -24.01 6.75 9.07
N VAL A 403 -23.61 8.02 8.91
CA VAL A 403 -24.56 9.15 8.75
C VAL A 403 -24.80 9.51 7.28
N LEU A 404 -23.74 9.56 6.47
CA LEU A 404 -23.83 10.08 5.10
C LEU A 404 -24.22 9.02 4.07
N LEU A 405 -23.78 7.76 4.23
CA LEU A 405 -24.08 6.71 3.26
C LEU A 405 -25.58 6.37 3.19
N PRO A 406 -26.31 6.17 4.31
CA PRO A 406 -27.73 5.88 4.24
C PRO A 406 -28.57 7.00 3.60
N ARG A 407 -28.05 8.24 3.59
CA ARG A 407 -28.75 9.42 3.05
C ARG A 407 -28.36 9.76 1.62
N TYR A 408 -27.07 9.65 1.28
CA TYR A 408 -26.52 10.14 0.01
C TYR A 408 -25.86 9.04 -0.83
N GLY A 409 -25.93 7.78 -0.37
CA GLY A 409 -25.35 6.63 -1.06
C GLY A 409 -23.85 6.78 -1.27
N MET A 410 -23.35 6.33 -2.41
CA MET A 410 -21.92 6.36 -2.74
C MET A 410 -21.35 7.79 -2.78
N ARG A 411 -22.15 8.81 -3.14
CA ARG A 411 -21.70 10.22 -3.09
C ARG A 411 -21.34 10.64 -1.66
N GLY A 412 -22.11 10.16 -0.66
CA GLY A 412 -21.79 10.35 0.75
C GLY A 412 -20.46 9.71 1.14
N PHE A 413 -20.17 8.51 0.62
CA PHE A 413 -18.90 7.85 0.87
C PHE A 413 -17.71 8.60 0.24
N LEU A 414 -17.84 9.05 -0.99
CA LEU A 414 -16.82 9.88 -1.63
C LEU A 414 -16.54 11.16 -0.82
N ALA A 415 -17.60 11.81 -0.30
CA ALA A 415 -17.43 12.97 0.59
C ALA A 415 -16.70 12.62 1.89
N VAL A 416 -16.98 11.45 2.50
CA VAL A 416 -16.24 10.96 3.69
C VAL A 416 -14.76 10.79 3.37
N ILE A 417 -14.42 10.18 2.23
CA ILE A 417 -13.01 10.01 1.80
C ILE A 417 -12.32 11.37 1.63
N LEU A 418 -12.98 12.34 0.99
CA LEU A 418 -12.43 13.69 0.79
C LEU A 418 -12.18 14.42 2.13
N LEU A 419 -13.16 14.39 3.03
CA LEU A 419 -13.08 15.01 4.36
C LEU A 419 -11.99 14.35 5.21
N SER A 420 -11.92 13.04 5.20
CA SER A 420 -10.87 12.27 5.89
C SER A 420 -9.48 12.62 5.37
N SER A 421 -9.29 12.60 4.05
CA SER A 421 -7.99 12.95 3.43
C SER A 421 -7.58 14.40 3.75
N PHE A 422 -8.54 15.32 3.79
CA PHE A 422 -8.27 16.71 4.20
C PHE A 422 -7.86 16.79 5.67
N TYR A 423 -8.62 16.14 6.56
CA TYR A 423 -8.34 16.12 7.99
C TYR A 423 -6.95 15.54 8.29
N THR A 424 -6.64 14.35 7.78
CA THR A 424 -5.36 13.67 8.04
C THR A 424 -4.18 14.44 7.46
N CYS A 425 -4.31 14.96 6.24
CA CYS A 425 -3.29 15.80 5.62
C CYS A 425 -3.04 17.07 6.44
N ALA A 426 -4.10 17.78 6.87
CA ALA A 426 -3.97 19.00 7.64
C ALA A 426 -3.39 18.75 9.04
N ALA A 427 -3.89 17.74 9.76
CA ALA A 427 -3.44 17.41 11.11
C ALA A 427 -1.98 16.95 11.13
N ASN A 428 -1.60 16.02 10.26
CA ASN A 428 -0.23 15.50 10.18
C ASN A 428 0.76 16.56 9.70
N THR A 429 0.41 17.33 8.65
CA THR A 429 1.27 18.41 8.14
C THR A 429 1.43 19.52 9.20
N GLY A 430 0.35 19.94 9.83
CA GLY A 430 0.40 20.94 10.90
C GLY A 430 1.31 20.50 12.06
N ARG A 431 1.22 19.24 12.50
CA ARG A 431 2.09 18.68 13.54
C ARG A 431 3.53 18.61 13.09
N LEU A 432 3.81 18.15 11.87
CA LEU A 432 5.16 18.09 11.31
C LEU A 432 5.82 19.47 11.31
N LEU A 433 5.12 20.50 10.83
CA LEU A 433 5.65 21.87 10.76
C LEU A 433 5.91 22.46 12.15
N LEU A 434 5.00 22.23 13.10
CA LEU A 434 5.16 22.66 14.49
C LEU A 434 6.37 22.01 15.17
N SER A 435 6.54 20.68 15.01
CA SER A 435 7.62 19.96 15.69
C SER A 435 8.98 20.13 15.01
N SER A 436 9.03 20.44 13.72
CA SER A 436 10.28 20.71 12.99
C SER A 436 10.70 22.20 13.01
N GLY A 437 9.79 23.10 13.37
CA GLY A 437 10.01 24.55 13.25
C GLY A 437 10.08 25.03 11.80
N THR A 438 9.55 24.25 10.85
CA THR A 438 9.56 24.60 9.42
C THR A 438 8.53 25.68 9.13
N GLY A 439 8.92 26.73 8.41
CA GLY A 439 8.02 27.80 7.98
C GLY A 439 6.93 27.32 7.02
N HIS A 440 5.78 27.99 7.05
CA HIS A 440 4.62 27.67 6.22
C HIS A 440 4.83 28.18 4.79
N ALA A 441 5.12 27.29 3.84
CA ALA A 441 5.30 27.62 2.42
C ALA A 441 4.20 27.00 1.53
N PHE A 442 2.94 26.99 2.00
CA PHE A 442 1.80 26.40 1.28
C PHE A 442 1.66 26.87 -0.16
N ARG A 443 2.01 28.12 -0.45
CA ARG A 443 2.01 28.65 -1.82
C ARG A 443 2.95 27.86 -2.72
N ARG A 444 4.11 27.42 -2.23
CA ARG A 444 5.11 26.66 -3.00
C ARG A 444 4.74 25.17 -3.07
N TRP A 445 4.15 24.61 -2.02
CA TRP A 445 3.88 23.17 -1.94
C TRP A 445 2.59 22.76 -2.65
N LEU A 446 1.56 23.61 -2.60
CA LEU A 446 0.24 23.34 -3.18
C LEU A 446 -0.18 24.41 -4.20
N GLY A 447 0.02 25.71 -3.90
CA GLY A 447 -0.48 26.79 -4.75
C GLY A 447 0.14 26.79 -6.14
N ALA A 448 1.46 26.71 -6.25
CA ALA A 448 2.17 26.68 -7.51
C ALA A 448 1.83 25.40 -8.34
N PRO A 449 1.87 24.17 -7.75
CA PRO A 449 1.41 22.97 -8.45
C PRO A 449 -0.06 23.02 -8.89
N LEU A 450 -0.94 23.66 -8.08
CA LEU A 450 -2.36 23.80 -8.41
C LEU A 450 -2.58 24.70 -9.66
N LEU A 451 -1.83 25.78 -9.78
CA LEU A 451 -1.88 26.63 -10.99
C LEU A 451 -1.43 25.87 -12.24
N ALA A 452 -0.35 25.09 -12.14
CA ALA A 452 0.09 24.21 -13.22
C ALA A 452 -0.97 23.15 -13.57
N ALA A 453 -1.62 22.56 -12.54
CA ALA A 453 -2.71 21.59 -12.70
C ALA A 453 -3.94 22.21 -13.39
N ALA A 454 -4.30 23.44 -13.03
CA ALA A 454 -5.42 24.16 -13.67
C ALA A 454 -5.16 24.40 -15.17
N ALA A 455 -3.96 24.88 -15.53
CA ALA A 455 -3.56 25.09 -16.93
C ALA A 455 -3.55 23.77 -17.72
N ALA A 456 -2.94 22.73 -17.16
CA ALA A 456 -2.87 21.41 -17.78
C ALA A 456 -4.24 20.74 -17.90
N GLY A 457 -5.09 20.91 -16.88
CA GLY A 457 -6.46 20.39 -16.87
C GLY A 457 -7.34 21.07 -17.93
N ALA A 458 -7.21 22.38 -18.11
CA ALA A 458 -7.92 23.12 -19.16
C ALA A 458 -7.48 22.65 -20.56
N ALA A 459 -6.14 22.59 -20.80
CA ALA A 459 -5.58 22.12 -22.06
C ALA A 459 -5.96 20.64 -22.33
N GLY A 460 -5.83 19.76 -21.33
CA GLY A 460 -6.18 18.34 -21.47
C GLY A 460 -7.66 18.13 -21.78
N ARG A 461 -8.57 18.91 -21.18
CA ARG A 461 -9.99 18.87 -21.53
C ARG A 461 -10.25 19.37 -22.96
N GLY A 462 -9.53 20.40 -23.41
CA GLY A 462 -9.56 20.86 -24.81
C GLY A 462 -9.15 19.74 -25.77
N VAL A 463 -8.01 19.10 -25.49
CA VAL A 463 -7.52 17.96 -26.29
C VAL A 463 -8.52 16.80 -26.27
N ARG A 464 -9.09 16.45 -25.11
CA ARG A 464 -10.09 15.40 -25.00
C ARG A 464 -11.35 15.70 -25.83
N ARG A 465 -11.81 16.97 -25.86
CA ARG A 465 -12.94 17.38 -26.70
C ARG A 465 -12.61 17.28 -28.18
N ALA A 466 -11.41 17.71 -28.58
CA ALA A 466 -10.96 17.62 -29.97
C ALA A 466 -10.84 16.16 -30.43
N LEU A 467 -10.35 15.28 -29.56
CA LEU A 467 -10.22 13.86 -29.85
C LEU A 467 -11.54 13.07 -29.75
N ALA A 468 -12.60 13.64 -29.13
CA ALA A 468 -13.90 12.98 -29.02
C ALA A 468 -14.60 12.76 -30.39
N GLY A 469 -14.20 13.50 -31.42
CA GLY A 469 -14.66 13.32 -32.80
C GLY A 469 -13.98 12.17 -33.56
N PHE A 470 -12.89 11.60 -33.03
CA PHE A 470 -12.21 10.46 -33.65
C PHE A 470 -12.84 9.14 -33.17
N PRO A 471 -13.35 8.30 -34.07
CA PRO A 471 -13.95 7.01 -33.70
C PRO A 471 -12.86 6.03 -33.29
N ALA A 472 -12.50 6.04 -32.02
CA ALA A 472 -11.55 5.07 -31.45
C ALA A 472 -12.31 3.78 -31.09
N GLN A 473 -12.57 2.92 -32.06
CA GLN A 473 -13.30 1.65 -31.88
C GLN A 473 -12.39 0.49 -31.49
N GLY A 474 -11.10 0.56 -31.87
CA GLY A 474 -10.10 -0.46 -31.55
C GLY A 474 -9.34 -0.19 -30.24
N LEU A 475 -8.83 -1.27 -29.61
CA LEU A 475 -7.99 -1.17 -28.39
C LEU A 475 -6.77 -0.27 -28.63
N TRP A 476 -6.11 -0.43 -29.76
CA TRP A 476 -4.91 0.37 -30.10
C TRP A 476 -5.22 1.84 -30.33
N GLU A 477 -6.36 2.17 -30.90
CA GLU A 477 -6.81 3.55 -31.09
C GLU A 477 -7.13 4.22 -29.76
N GLN A 478 -7.83 3.51 -28.86
CA GLN A 478 -8.09 3.99 -27.50
C GLN A 478 -6.80 4.22 -26.72
N LEU A 479 -5.84 3.30 -26.82
CA LEU A 479 -4.50 3.47 -26.23
C LEU A 479 -3.75 4.67 -26.84
N ALA A 480 -3.80 4.84 -28.15
CA ALA A 480 -3.16 5.97 -28.82
C ALA A 480 -3.76 7.32 -28.38
N VAL A 481 -5.09 7.42 -28.29
CA VAL A 481 -5.79 8.63 -27.81
C VAL A 481 -5.42 8.92 -26.36
N LEU A 482 -5.42 7.90 -25.48
CA LEU A 482 -5.06 8.07 -24.07
C LEU A 482 -3.60 8.46 -23.89
N THR A 483 -2.68 7.81 -24.59
CA THR A 483 -1.25 8.12 -24.50
C THR A 483 -0.93 9.48 -25.07
N ALA A 484 -1.43 9.83 -26.24
CA ALA A 484 -1.23 11.13 -26.86
C ALA A 484 -1.82 12.25 -25.99
N GLY A 485 -3.09 12.12 -25.59
CA GLY A 485 -3.75 13.12 -24.77
C GLY A 485 -3.17 13.25 -23.37
N GLY A 486 -2.81 12.13 -22.75
CA GLY A 486 -2.12 12.10 -21.45
C GLY A 486 -0.75 12.75 -21.52
N THR A 487 0.02 12.45 -22.58
CA THR A 487 1.34 13.05 -22.80
C THR A 487 1.25 14.57 -23.02
N VAL A 488 0.31 15.04 -23.82
CA VAL A 488 0.09 16.49 -24.02
C VAL A 488 -0.29 17.15 -22.67
N THR A 489 -1.20 16.56 -21.91
CA THR A 489 -1.58 17.07 -20.59
C THR A 489 -0.37 17.14 -19.64
N ALA A 490 0.47 16.12 -19.62
CA ALA A 490 1.68 16.07 -18.80
C ALA A 490 2.73 17.12 -19.26
N ILE A 491 2.93 17.29 -20.56
CA ILE A 491 3.85 18.30 -21.11
C ILE A 491 3.39 19.70 -20.73
N VAL A 492 2.10 20.02 -20.90
CA VAL A 492 1.55 21.33 -20.51
C VAL A 492 1.72 21.55 -18.99
N PHE A 493 1.48 20.52 -18.16
CA PHE A 493 1.72 20.62 -16.72
C PHE A 493 3.19 20.95 -16.42
N LEU A 494 4.12 20.22 -17.02
CA LEU A 494 5.55 20.43 -16.80
C LEU A 494 5.99 21.82 -17.26
N LEU A 495 5.55 22.26 -18.44
CA LEU A 495 5.87 23.60 -18.97
C LEU A 495 5.32 24.71 -18.06
N ALA A 496 4.10 24.56 -17.56
CA ALA A 496 3.51 25.51 -16.61
C ALA A 496 4.18 25.48 -15.23
N ALA A 497 4.67 24.31 -14.79
CA ALA A 497 5.35 24.14 -13.50
C ALA A 497 6.79 24.68 -13.49
N LEU A 498 7.47 24.73 -14.64
CA LEU A 498 8.86 25.22 -14.74
C LEU A 498 9.03 26.63 -14.16
N PRO A 499 8.28 27.67 -14.58
CA PRO A 499 8.41 29.01 -14.03
C PRO A 499 7.91 29.13 -12.59
N LEU A 500 7.11 28.19 -12.12
CA LEU A 500 6.50 28.16 -10.79
C LEU A 500 7.40 27.49 -9.73
N GLY A 501 8.66 27.17 -10.06
CA GLY A 501 9.68 26.67 -9.12
C GLY A 501 10.18 25.25 -9.39
N LEU A 502 9.58 24.51 -10.31
CA LEU A 502 10.06 23.16 -10.67
C LEU A 502 11.46 23.21 -11.32
N TRP A 503 11.77 24.30 -12.04
CA TRP A 503 13.07 24.50 -12.65
C TRP A 503 14.23 24.59 -11.64
N GLU A 504 14.01 25.24 -10.51
CA GLU A 504 15.00 25.33 -9.44
C GLU A 504 15.34 23.94 -8.87
N GLU A 505 14.32 23.07 -8.71
CA GLU A 505 14.51 21.70 -8.25
C GLU A 505 15.29 20.86 -9.26
N LEU A 506 14.93 20.93 -10.54
CA LEU A 506 15.64 20.20 -11.59
C LEU A 506 17.10 20.62 -11.66
N ARG A 507 17.38 21.92 -11.56
CA ARG A 507 18.76 22.44 -11.50
C ARG A 507 19.51 21.93 -10.27
N ALA A 508 18.87 21.88 -9.10
CA ALA A 508 19.48 21.37 -7.86
C ALA A 508 19.84 19.87 -7.99
N VAL A 509 18.95 19.06 -8.53
CA VAL A 509 19.20 17.63 -8.81
C VAL A 509 20.35 17.45 -9.81
N LEU A 510 20.37 18.20 -10.90
CA LEU A 510 21.42 18.12 -11.93
C LEU A 510 22.79 18.56 -11.37
N ARG A 511 22.84 19.56 -10.51
CA ARG A 511 24.09 19.98 -9.82
C ARG A 511 24.60 18.89 -8.88
N GLN A 512 23.72 18.26 -8.08
CA GLN A 512 24.10 17.16 -7.19
C GLN A 512 24.60 15.94 -7.97
N ALA A 513 23.99 15.59 -9.09
CA ALA A 513 24.45 14.51 -9.96
C ALA A 513 25.84 14.79 -10.56
N LYS A 514 26.14 16.04 -10.92
CA LYS A 514 27.48 16.46 -11.42
C LYS A 514 28.54 16.42 -10.32
N THR A 515 28.23 16.91 -9.12
CA THR A 515 29.19 16.92 -7.99
C THR A 515 29.43 15.53 -7.43
N GLY A 516 28.44 14.63 -7.43
CA GLY A 516 28.59 13.23 -7.05
C GLY A 516 29.51 12.45 -8.01
N LYS A 517 29.52 12.78 -9.30
CA LYS A 517 30.40 12.19 -10.29
C LYS A 517 31.87 12.61 -10.15
N ASN A 518 32.12 13.83 -9.63
CA ASN A 518 33.47 14.34 -9.37
C ASN A 518 34.08 13.91 -8.03
N ARG A 519 33.27 13.39 -7.08
CA ARG A 519 33.78 12.78 -5.83
C ARG A 519 34.01 11.27 -5.93
N GLY A 520 33.77 10.67 -7.10
CA GLY A 520 33.97 9.26 -7.38
C GLY A 520 35.14 8.95 -8.34
N LYS A 521 35.86 9.99 -8.76
CA LYS A 521 37.20 9.93 -9.32
C LYS A 521 38.21 10.33 -8.24
#